data_e8cf35464e5755d91795b8216d2c85d3
#
_entry.id   e8cf35464e5755d91795b8216d2c85d3
#
_cell.length_a   1.000
_cell.length_b   1.000
_cell.length_c   1.000
_cell.angle_alpha   90.00
_cell.angle_beta   90.00
_cell.angle_gamma   90.00
#
_symmetry.space_group_name_H-M   'P 1'
#
loop_
_entity.id
_entity.type
_entity.pdbx_description
1 polymer ?
#
loop_
_entity_poly.entity_id
_entity_poly.type
_entity_poly.pdbx_seq_one_letter_code
_entity_poly.pdbx_strand_id
1 'polypeptide(L)'
;MEAFGTLGIIAVAIVLFFVILYYIPVVLWFTALVTGVRISLLQLVLMRIRKVPPAIIVRGMIEAYKAGLKDIKRDELEAHYLAGGNINNVVHALVSASKANIDLTFQMGTAIDLAGRDVFEAVQMSVNPKVIDTPPVAAVAKDGIQLITKARVTVRANIKQLVGGAGEETVLARVGEGIVSSIGSSSSHKAVLENPDSISKVVLSKGLDAGTAFEILSIDIADIDIGKNIGAELQTDQAEADKNIAQAKAEERRAMAVAEEQEMKAKAQEARAHVIEAEAEVPKAIAEAFRLGNLGVMDYMKYKNIDADTQMRDSISKPEQQSQQQSQSKRSGYKDDKSNDKGKDDK
;
A
#
# COMPACT_ATOMS: atom_id res chain seq x y z
N MET A 1 19.53 -52.46 73.06
CA MET A 1 19.23 -52.44 71.62
C MET A 1 17.81 -51.89 71.37
N GLU A 2 16.85 -52.09 72.21
CA GLU A 2 15.46 -51.60 72.03
C GLU A 2 15.33 -50.09 72.03
N ALA A 3 16.14 -49.35 72.81
CA ALA A 3 16.09 -47.87 72.86
C ALA A 3 16.56 -47.23 71.55
N PHE A 4 17.48 -47.84 70.83
CA PHE A 4 17.92 -47.32 69.51
C PHE A 4 16.88 -47.59 68.39
N GLY A 5 16.14 -48.72 68.53
CA GLY A 5 15.05 -49.04 67.60
C GLY A 5 13.86 -48.08 67.71
N THR A 6 13.49 -47.73 68.98
CA THR A 6 12.40 -46.78 69.23
C THR A 6 12.77 -45.37 68.86
N LEU A 7 14.02 -44.93 68.99
CA LEU A 7 14.50 -43.63 68.55
C LEU A 7 14.51 -43.50 67.05
N GLY A 8 14.85 -44.57 66.34
CA GLY A 8 14.79 -44.68 64.82
C GLY A 8 13.35 -44.58 64.35
N ILE A 9 12.40 -45.27 64.96
CA ILE A 9 10.98 -45.18 64.62
C ILE A 9 10.42 -43.78 64.79
N ILE A 10 10.77 -43.12 65.91
CA ILE A 10 10.36 -41.75 66.21
C ILE A 10 10.94 -40.76 65.12
N ALA A 11 12.21 -40.87 64.77
CA ALA A 11 12.84 -40.07 63.72
C ALA A 11 12.17 -40.25 62.37
N VAL A 12 11.86 -41.48 62.01
CA VAL A 12 11.14 -41.77 60.74
C VAL A 12 9.72 -41.20 60.79
N ALA A 13 9.02 -41.32 61.89
CA ALA A 13 7.68 -40.73 62.09
C ALA A 13 7.68 -39.20 62.03
N ILE A 14 8.69 -38.55 62.62
CA ILE A 14 8.87 -37.09 62.50
C ILE A 14 9.14 -36.68 61.03
N VAL A 15 10.02 -37.36 60.33
CA VAL A 15 10.31 -37.08 58.93
C VAL A 15 9.06 -37.28 58.06
N LEU A 16 8.33 -38.37 58.30
CA LEU A 16 7.10 -38.67 57.58
C LEU A 16 6.02 -37.60 57.86
N PHE A 17 5.92 -37.15 59.12
CA PHE A 17 5.04 -36.07 59.53
C PHE A 17 5.37 -34.75 58.81
N PHE A 18 6.65 -34.35 58.72
CA PHE A 18 7.06 -33.16 57.95
C PHE A 18 6.83 -33.32 56.46
N VAL A 19 7.03 -34.49 55.89
CA VAL A 19 6.71 -34.78 54.47
C VAL A 19 5.20 -34.66 54.27
N ILE A 20 4.38 -35.20 55.14
CA ILE A 20 2.91 -35.07 55.08
C ILE A 20 2.49 -33.60 55.16
N LEU A 21 3.04 -32.83 56.12
CA LEU A 21 2.77 -31.40 56.27
C LEU A 21 3.20 -30.60 55.03
N TYR A 22 4.29 -30.96 54.43
CA TYR A 22 4.76 -30.33 53.18
C TYR A 22 3.82 -30.61 52.01
N TYR A 23 3.29 -31.83 51.89
CA TYR A 23 2.38 -32.23 50.79
C TYR A 23 0.94 -31.77 51.04
N ILE A 24 0.48 -31.65 52.29
CA ILE A 24 -0.88 -31.24 52.62
C ILE A 24 -0.89 -29.75 52.99
N PRO A 25 -1.45 -28.86 52.14
CA PRO A 25 -1.53 -27.42 52.42
C PRO A 25 -2.65 -27.13 53.45
N VAL A 26 -2.45 -27.49 54.71
CA VAL A 26 -3.44 -27.37 55.79
C VAL A 26 -3.87 -25.90 56.01
N VAL A 27 -2.91 -24.98 55.95
CA VAL A 27 -3.17 -23.54 56.10
C VAL A 27 -4.13 -23.04 54.99
N LEU A 28 -3.94 -23.52 53.76
CA LEU A 28 -4.78 -23.16 52.63
C LEU A 28 -6.21 -23.72 52.77
N TRP A 29 -6.33 -24.94 53.30
CA TRP A 29 -7.62 -25.54 53.58
C TRP A 29 -8.35 -24.76 54.70
N PHE A 30 -7.66 -24.39 55.76
CA PHE A 30 -8.25 -23.61 56.84
C PHE A 30 -8.71 -22.23 56.38
N THR A 31 -7.92 -21.54 55.55
CA THR A 31 -8.32 -20.24 54.96
C THR A 31 -9.55 -20.39 54.07
N ALA A 32 -9.64 -21.45 53.26
CA ALA A 32 -10.81 -21.73 52.45
C ALA A 32 -12.06 -21.98 53.30
N LEU A 33 -11.92 -22.78 54.37
CA LEU A 33 -13.02 -23.11 55.29
C LEU A 33 -13.57 -21.86 55.97
N VAL A 34 -12.71 -20.99 56.51
CA VAL A 34 -13.11 -19.75 57.20
C VAL A 34 -13.79 -18.78 56.23
N THR A 35 -13.42 -18.80 54.95
CA THR A 35 -14.03 -17.92 53.92
C THR A 35 -15.30 -18.50 53.34
N GLY A 36 -15.73 -19.69 53.73
CA GLY A 36 -16.97 -20.32 53.29
C GLY A 36 -16.83 -21.20 52.02
N VAL A 37 -15.62 -21.35 51.51
CA VAL A 37 -15.32 -22.20 50.35
C VAL A 37 -15.09 -23.63 50.80
N ARG A 38 -15.97 -24.55 50.44
CA ARG A 38 -15.91 -25.98 50.86
C ARG A 38 -15.01 -26.77 49.94
N ILE A 39 -13.78 -27.04 50.39
CA ILE A 39 -12.84 -27.88 49.65
C ILE A 39 -12.34 -28.97 50.63
N SER A 40 -12.27 -30.24 50.18
CA SER A 40 -11.72 -31.33 50.95
C SER A 40 -10.19 -31.31 50.90
N LEU A 41 -9.53 -31.68 52.01
CA LEU A 41 -8.07 -31.88 52.06
C LEU A 41 -7.58 -32.87 50.98
N LEU A 42 -8.32 -33.97 50.78
CA LEU A 42 -7.99 -34.94 49.73
C LEU A 42 -7.93 -34.32 48.34
N GLN A 43 -8.85 -33.40 48.05
CA GLN A 43 -8.89 -32.71 46.77
C GLN A 43 -7.66 -31.82 46.55
N LEU A 44 -7.18 -31.12 47.60
CA LEU A 44 -5.97 -30.31 47.55
C LEU A 44 -4.71 -31.16 47.25
N VAL A 45 -4.64 -32.36 47.87
CA VAL A 45 -3.55 -33.30 47.60
C VAL A 45 -3.62 -33.83 46.14
N LEU A 46 -4.80 -34.21 45.67
CA LEU A 46 -5.01 -34.68 44.31
C LEU A 46 -4.67 -33.61 43.24
N MET A 47 -4.97 -32.33 43.50
CA MET A 47 -4.53 -31.22 42.64
C MET A 47 -3.01 -31.18 42.53
N ARG A 48 -2.30 -31.31 43.66
CA ARG A 48 -0.84 -31.29 43.67
C ARG A 48 -0.21 -32.44 42.89
N ILE A 49 -0.81 -33.64 43.00
CA ILE A 49 -0.41 -34.82 42.21
C ILE A 49 -0.59 -34.56 40.72
N ARG A 50 -1.66 -33.87 40.32
CA ARG A 50 -1.94 -33.46 38.91
C ARG A 50 -1.10 -32.27 38.47
N LYS A 51 -0.13 -31.81 39.28
CA LYS A 51 0.72 -30.62 39.03
C LYS A 51 -0.05 -29.31 38.90
N VAL A 52 -1.26 -29.23 39.48
CA VAL A 52 -2.03 -28.00 39.56
C VAL A 52 -1.69 -27.35 40.91
N PRO A 53 -1.22 -26.09 40.96
CA PRO A 53 -0.90 -25.41 42.22
C PRO A 53 -2.19 -25.08 43.00
N PRO A 54 -2.43 -25.72 44.16
CA PRO A 54 -3.67 -25.55 44.90
C PRO A 54 -3.89 -24.10 45.37
N ALA A 55 -2.78 -23.36 45.58
CA ALA A 55 -2.84 -21.99 46.08
C ALA A 55 -3.53 -21.05 45.06
N ILE A 56 -3.30 -21.22 43.77
CA ILE A 56 -3.91 -20.37 42.73
C ILE A 56 -5.41 -20.66 42.64
N ILE A 57 -5.78 -21.96 42.58
CA ILE A 57 -7.19 -22.37 42.51
C ILE A 57 -7.97 -21.88 43.73
N VAL A 58 -7.46 -22.13 44.94
CA VAL A 58 -8.17 -21.76 46.17
C VAL A 58 -8.28 -20.25 46.34
N ARG A 59 -7.24 -19.50 46.05
CA ARG A 59 -7.32 -18.02 46.05
C ARG A 59 -8.35 -17.51 45.09
N GLY A 60 -8.34 -17.99 43.83
CA GLY A 60 -9.34 -17.63 42.83
C GLY A 60 -10.77 -17.95 43.30
N MET A 61 -11.00 -19.13 43.88
CA MET A 61 -12.30 -19.49 44.44
C MET A 61 -12.71 -18.58 45.61
N ILE A 62 -11.78 -18.21 46.51
CA ILE A 62 -12.04 -17.30 47.62
C ILE A 62 -12.43 -15.92 47.10
N GLU A 63 -11.71 -15.40 46.12
CA GLU A 63 -12.02 -14.11 45.51
C GLU A 63 -13.40 -14.11 44.81
N ALA A 64 -13.67 -15.11 44.00
CA ALA A 64 -14.97 -15.28 43.36
C ALA A 64 -16.11 -15.38 44.38
N TYR A 65 -15.93 -16.19 45.41
CA TYR A 65 -16.95 -16.37 46.48
C TYR A 65 -17.24 -15.07 47.23
N LYS A 66 -16.18 -14.31 47.61
CA LYS A 66 -16.32 -13.00 48.29
C LYS A 66 -16.99 -11.96 47.38
N ALA A 67 -16.82 -12.06 46.07
CA ALA A 67 -17.48 -11.20 45.12
C ALA A 67 -18.95 -11.57 44.86
N GLY A 68 -19.42 -12.71 45.41
CA GLY A 68 -20.78 -13.21 45.20
C GLY A 68 -20.94 -14.19 44.05
N LEU A 69 -19.88 -14.53 43.36
CA LEU A 69 -19.86 -15.49 42.27
C LEU A 69 -19.73 -16.91 42.82
N LYS A 70 -20.88 -17.52 43.17
CA LYS A 70 -20.93 -18.86 43.81
C LYS A 70 -20.95 -20.00 42.80
N ASP A 71 -21.16 -19.72 41.54
CA ASP A 71 -21.37 -20.72 40.50
C ASP A 71 -20.06 -21.29 39.93
N ILE A 72 -18.93 -20.69 40.26
CA ILE A 72 -17.60 -21.11 39.75
C ILE A 72 -17.15 -22.35 40.50
N LYS A 73 -17.04 -23.46 39.75
CA LYS A 73 -16.63 -24.75 40.28
C LYS A 73 -15.12 -24.92 40.24
N ARG A 74 -14.59 -25.61 41.26
CA ARG A 74 -13.16 -25.95 41.30
C ARG A 74 -12.68 -26.66 40.03
N ASP A 75 -13.44 -27.67 39.58
CA ASP A 75 -13.04 -28.51 38.44
C ASP A 75 -12.91 -27.71 37.14
N GLU A 76 -13.69 -26.65 36.99
CA GLU A 76 -13.62 -25.71 35.85
C GLU A 76 -12.34 -24.86 35.89
N LEU A 77 -11.94 -24.41 37.11
CA LEU A 77 -10.67 -23.68 37.29
C LEU A 77 -9.46 -24.59 37.05
N GLU A 78 -9.52 -25.86 37.55
CA GLU A 78 -8.46 -26.85 37.30
C GLU A 78 -8.31 -27.12 35.77
N ALA A 79 -9.42 -27.32 35.06
CA ALA A 79 -9.43 -27.57 33.67
C ALA A 79 -8.83 -26.38 32.87
N HIS A 80 -9.21 -25.16 33.25
CA HIS A 80 -8.67 -23.95 32.64
C HIS A 80 -7.15 -23.80 32.85
N TYR A 81 -6.68 -24.07 34.10
CA TYR A 81 -5.24 -24.06 34.38
C TYR A 81 -4.48 -25.09 33.56
N LEU A 82 -5.01 -26.32 33.47
CA LEU A 82 -4.39 -27.41 32.67
C LEU A 82 -4.38 -27.09 31.20
N ALA A 83 -5.34 -26.31 30.68
CA ALA A 83 -5.37 -25.83 29.32
C ALA A 83 -4.36 -24.67 29.05
N GLY A 84 -3.63 -24.23 30.08
CA GLY A 84 -2.63 -23.15 29.96
C GLY A 84 -3.18 -21.75 30.21
N GLY A 85 -4.42 -21.62 30.69
CA GLY A 85 -5.06 -20.33 30.97
C GLY A 85 -4.59 -19.69 32.29
N ASN A 86 -4.82 -18.38 32.40
CA ASN A 86 -4.48 -17.56 33.57
C ASN A 86 -5.69 -17.38 34.50
N ILE A 87 -5.78 -18.20 35.53
CA ILE A 87 -6.89 -18.17 36.51
C ILE A 87 -7.04 -16.80 37.15
N ASN A 88 -5.93 -16.19 37.61
CA ASN A 88 -5.99 -14.93 38.31
C ASN A 88 -6.63 -13.86 37.45
N ASN A 89 -6.21 -13.79 36.18
CA ASN A 89 -6.75 -12.82 35.21
C ASN A 89 -8.26 -13.02 34.97
N VAL A 90 -8.67 -14.26 34.72
CA VAL A 90 -10.08 -14.61 34.50
C VAL A 90 -10.92 -14.30 35.76
N VAL A 91 -10.46 -14.67 36.97
CA VAL A 91 -11.22 -14.42 38.19
C VAL A 91 -11.32 -12.92 38.50
N HIS A 92 -10.23 -12.16 38.34
CA HIS A 92 -10.25 -10.70 38.50
C HIS A 92 -11.20 -10.04 37.49
N ALA A 93 -11.19 -10.51 36.23
CA ALA A 93 -12.10 -10.05 35.21
C ALA A 93 -13.56 -10.31 35.56
N LEU A 94 -13.88 -11.53 36.01
CA LEU A 94 -15.24 -11.89 36.45
C LEU A 94 -15.74 -11.07 37.61
N VAL A 95 -14.87 -10.84 38.62
CA VAL A 95 -15.19 -10.00 39.79
C VAL A 95 -15.46 -8.56 39.34
N SER A 96 -14.62 -8.02 38.46
CA SER A 96 -14.77 -6.67 37.91
C SER A 96 -16.03 -6.54 37.08
N ALA A 97 -16.32 -7.51 36.21
CA ALA A 97 -17.52 -7.57 35.39
C ALA A 97 -18.80 -7.61 36.22
N SER A 98 -18.80 -8.47 37.28
CA SER A 98 -19.91 -8.56 38.25
C SER A 98 -20.18 -7.23 38.95
N LYS A 99 -19.12 -6.52 39.35
CA LYS A 99 -19.24 -5.19 40.03
C LYS A 99 -19.73 -4.10 39.04
N ALA A 100 -19.39 -4.22 37.78
CA ALA A 100 -19.83 -3.30 36.73
C ALA A 100 -21.19 -3.67 36.13
N ASN A 101 -21.87 -4.71 36.58
CA ASN A 101 -23.11 -5.27 36.00
C ASN A 101 -22.95 -5.68 34.53
N ILE A 102 -21.78 -6.18 34.17
CA ILE A 102 -21.49 -6.71 32.85
C ILE A 102 -21.73 -8.22 32.86
N ASP A 103 -22.50 -8.70 31.90
CA ASP A 103 -22.81 -10.12 31.73
C ASP A 103 -21.63 -10.88 31.13
N LEU A 104 -20.73 -11.34 32.03
CA LEU A 104 -19.55 -12.16 31.68
C LEU A 104 -19.68 -13.50 32.41
N THR A 105 -19.92 -14.56 31.69
CA THR A 105 -19.92 -15.92 32.22
C THR A 105 -18.50 -16.46 32.38
N PHE A 106 -18.30 -17.42 33.27
CA PHE A 106 -17.00 -18.09 33.43
C PHE A 106 -16.52 -18.72 32.13
N GLN A 107 -17.43 -19.36 31.40
CA GLN A 107 -17.11 -20.00 30.10
C GLN A 107 -16.64 -18.99 29.05
N MET A 108 -17.27 -17.80 28.98
CA MET A 108 -16.82 -16.73 28.10
C MET A 108 -15.44 -16.20 28.52
N GLY A 109 -15.23 -15.96 29.82
CA GLY A 109 -13.95 -15.51 30.34
C GLY A 109 -12.81 -16.47 30.01
N THR A 110 -13.02 -17.76 30.23
CA THR A 110 -12.02 -18.81 29.91
C THR A 110 -11.78 -18.94 28.41
N ALA A 111 -12.81 -18.81 27.58
CA ALA A 111 -12.67 -18.83 26.13
C ALA A 111 -11.86 -17.64 25.59
N ILE A 112 -12.05 -16.45 26.13
CA ILE A 112 -11.30 -15.24 25.79
C ILE A 112 -9.82 -15.38 26.17
N ASP A 113 -9.53 -15.87 27.39
CA ASP A 113 -8.18 -16.06 27.90
C ASP A 113 -7.41 -17.11 27.08
N LEU A 114 -8.05 -18.26 26.77
CA LEU A 114 -7.47 -19.31 25.93
C LEU A 114 -7.30 -18.87 24.46
N ALA A 115 -8.07 -17.90 24.01
CA ALA A 115 -7.85 -17.26 22.71
C ALA A 115 -6.66 -16.29 22.69
N GLY A 116 -5.94 -16.14 23.83
CA GLY A 116 -4.77 -15.29 23.96
C GLY A 116 -5.07 -13.80 24.16
N ARG A 117 -6.32 -13.45 24.56
CA ARG A 117 -6.71 -12.07 24.86
C ARG A 117 -6.81 -11.84 26.37
N ASP A 118 -6.44 -10.63 26.79
CA ASP A 118 -6.54 -10.24 28.19
C ASP A 118 -8.02 -9.93 28.54
N VAL A 119 -8.61 -10.84 29.32
CA VAL A 119 -10.02 -10.71 29.77
C VAL A 119 -10.21 -9.53 30.70
N PHE A 120 -9.23 -9.26 31.56
CA PHE A 120 -9.33 -8.19 32.56
C PHE A 120 -9.23 -6.82 31.86
N GLU A 121 -8.28 -6.65 30.94
CA GLU A 121 -8.19 -5.45 30.14
C GLU A 121 -9.46 -5.21 29.31
N ALA A 122 -10.03 -6.25 28.73
CA ALA A 122 -11.29 -6.16 27.99
C ALA A 122 -12.46 -5.68 28.85
N VAL A 123 -12.57 -6.19 30.08
CA VAL A 123 -13.60 -5.72 31.03
C VAL A 123 -13.34 -4.26 31.41
N GLN A 124 -12.10 -3.87 31.66
CA GLN A 124 -11.75 -2.48 31.95
C GLN A 124 -12.12 -1.55 30.78
N MET A 125 -11.78 -1.93 29.53
CA MET A 125 -12.14 -1.16 28.33
C MET A 125 -13.65 -1.14 28.06
N SER A 126 -14.40 -2.11 28.57
CA SER A 126 -15.86 -2.09 28.49
C SER A 126 -16.48 -1.07 29.45
N VAL A 127 -15.85 -0.85 30.62
CA VAL A 127 -16.29 0.16 31.60
C VAL A 127 -15.74 1.54 31.30
N ASN A 128 -14.45 1.61 30.98
CA ASN A 128 -13.74 2.85 30.66
C ASN A 128 -13.28 2.79 29.21
N PRO A 129 -13.99 3.47 28.29
CA PRO A 129 -13.59 3.53 26.89
C PRO A 129 -12.15 4.03 26.72
N LYS A 130 -11.43 3.43 25.78
CA LYS A 130 -10.05 3.77 25.42
C LYS A 130 -10.07 4.67 24.19
N VAL A 131 -9.22 5.70 24.21
CA VAL A 131 -8.98 6.53 23.03
C VAL A 131 -7.76 5.98 22.29
N ILE A 132 -7.92 5.78 21.00
CA ILE A 132 -6.88 5.26 20.10
C ILE A 132 -6.64 6.30 19.00
N ASP A 133 -5.38 6.69 18.79
CA ASP A 133 -5.01 7.61 17.73
C ASP A 133 -4.80 6.86 16.41
N THR A 134 -5.38 7.38 15.31
CA THR A 134 -5.08 6.83 13.98
C THR A 134 -3.71 7.28 13.50
N PRO A 135 -3.00 6.48 12.72
CA PRO A 135 -1.88 6.98 11.93
C PRO A 135 -2.36 8.11 11.00
N PRO A 136 -1.47 9.00 10.52
CA PRO A 136 -1.83 10.02 9.54
C PRO A 136 -2.42 9.38 8.29
N VAL A 137 -3.65 9.73 7.96
CA VAL A 137 -4.38 9.23 6.78
C VAL A 137 -4.35 10.31 5.71
N ALA A 138 -3.70 10.00 4.58
CA ALA A 138 -3.65 10.89 3.43
C ALA A 138 -4.77 10.57 2.44
N ALA A 139 -5.55 11.56 2.05
CA ALA A 139 -6.62 11.41 1.06
C ALA A 139 -6.67 12.63 0.15
N VAL A 140 -7.16 12.48 -1.07
CA VAL A 140 -7.27 13.54 -2.07
C VAL A 140 -8.74 13.86 -2.30
N ALA A 141 -9.11 15.13 -2.14
CA ALA A 141 -10.45 15.62 -2.46
C ALA A 141 -10.64 15.76 -3.98
N LYS A 142 -11.88 15.96 -4.44
CA LYS A 142 -12.19 16.07 -5.88
C LYS A 142 -11.50 17.25 -6.59
N ASP A 143 -11.12 18.27 -5.84
CA ASP A 143 -10.35 19.41 -6.35
C ASP A 143 -8.84 19.14 -6.54
N GLY A 144 -8.40 17.90 -6.29
CA GLY A 144 -7.03 17.45 -6.48
C GLY A 144 -6.07 17.82 -5.35
N ILE A 145 -6.56 18.40 -4.24
CA ILE A 145 -5.74 18.73 -3.08
C ILE A 145 -5.71 17.60 -2.10
N GLN A 146 -4.52 17.21 -1.68
CA GLN A 146 -4.29 16.20 -0.66
C GLN A 146 -4.54 16.78 0.73
N LEU A 147 -5.27 16.07 1.56
CA LEU A 147 -5.43 16.33 2.98
C LEU A 147 -4.79 15.18 3.78
N ILE A 148 -4.09 15.53 4.84
CA ILE A 148 -3.50 14.57 5.79
C ILE A 148 -4.26 14.75 7.09
N THR A 149 -5.01 13.72 7.48
CA THR A 149 -5.92 13.77 8.62
C THR A 149 -5.47 12.80 9.70
N LYS A 150 -5.51 13.25 10.95
CA LYS A 150 -5.36 12.42 12.15
C LYS A 150 -6.68 12.40 12.90
N ALA A 151 -7.13 11.23 13.28
CA ALA A 151 -8.35 11.07 14.06
C ALA A 151 -8.07 10.34 15.37
N ARG A 152 -8.88 10.63 16.39
CA ARG A 152 -8.97 9.91 17.66
C ARG A 152 -10.24 9.10 17.67
N VAL A 153 -10.11 7.83 17.90
CA VAL A 153 -11.23 6.91 17.92
C VAL A 153 -11.44 6.46 19.37
N THR A 154 -12.60 6.78 19.93
CA THR A 154 -12.99 6.28 21.24
C THR A 154 -13.68 4.95 21.06
N VAL A 155 -13.11 3.89 21.60
CA VAL A 155 -13.61 2.52 21.49
C VAL A 155 -13.93 1.92 22.84
N ARG A 156 -14.93 1.06 22.84
CA ARG A 156 -15.32 0.22 23.98
C ARG A 156 -15.22 -1.25 23.58
N ALA A 157 -14.70 -2.10 24.47
CA ALA A 157 -14.66 -3.53 24.21
C ALA A 157 -16.07 -4.14 24.24
N ASN A 158 -16.42 -4.90 23.21
CA ASN A 158 -17.64 -5.70 23.17
C ASN A 158 -17.33 -7.14 23.59
N ILE A 159 -17.60 -7.45 24.86
CA ILE A 159 -17.23 -8.74 25.46
C ILE A 159 -17.83 -9.92 24.70
N LYS A 160 -19.05 -9.79 24.18
CA LYS A 160 -19.73 -10.85 23.42
C LYS A 160 -19.05 -11.18 22.10
N GLN A 161 -18.37 -10.21 21.51
CA GLN A 161 -17.68 -10.35 20.23
C GLN A 161 -16.15 -10.48 20.37
N LEU A 162 -15.64 -10.55 21.61
CA LEU A 162 -14.21 -10.67 21.83
C LEU A 162 -13.65 -11.97 21.27
N VAL A 163 -14.39 -13.07 21.37
CA VAL A 163 -14.01 -14.35 20.74
C VAL A 163 -14.36 -14.30 19.26
N GLY A 164 -13.34 -14.35 18.41
CA GLY A 164 -13.50 -14.32 16.95
C GLY A 164 -13.64 -12.93 16.31
N GLY A 165 -13.79 -11.86 17.08
CA GLY A 165 -13.83 -10.50 16.56
C GLY A 165 -12.44 -9.99 16.16
N ALA A 166 -12.39 -9.10 15.17
CA ALA A 166 -11.14 -8.47 14.74
C ALA A 166 -10.57 -7.52 15.81
N GLY A 167 -9.26 -7.33 15.80
CA GLY A 167 -8.52 -6.51 16.75
C GLY A 167 -8.61 -4.99 16.49
N GLU A 168 -7.90 -4.24 17.34
CA GLU A 168 -7.79 -2.77 17.29
C GLU A 168 -7.29 -2.26 15.94
N GLU A 169 -6.28 -2.93 15.37
CA GLU A 169 -5.71 -2.58 14.06
C GLU A 169 -6.75 -2.60 12.92
N THR A 170 -7.69 -3.55 12.98
CA THR A 170 -8.76 -3.64 11.97
C THR A 170 -9.74 -2.48 12.10
N VAL A 171 -10.05 -2.05 13.33
CA VAL A 171 -10.89 -0.87 13.57
C VAL A 171 -10.21 0.38 12.99
N LEU A 172 -8.92 0.58 13.29
CA LEU A 172 -8.15 1.69 12.77
C LEU A 172 -8.06 1.70 11.24
N ALA A 173 -7.84 0.52 10.62
CA ALA A 173 -7.81 0.39 9.17
C ALA A 173 -9.15 0.77 8.52
N ARG A 174 -10.27 0.29 9.07
CA ARG A 174 -11.61 0.62 8.59
C ARG A 174 -11.98 2.09 8.77
N VAL A 175 -11.61 2.67 9.92
CA VAL A 175 -11.79 4.11 10.16
C VAL A 175 -10.97 4.92 9.15
N GLY A 176 -9.71 4.53 8.92
CA GLY A 176 -8.87 5.14 7.90
C GLY A 176 -9.49 5.08 6.50
N GLU A 177 -10.01 3.91 6.09
CA GLU A 177 -10.76 3.74 4.84
C GLU A 177 -11.99 4.65 4.78
N GLY A 178 -12.73 4.72 5.88
CA GLY A 178 -13.89 5.59 6.01
C GLY A 178 -13.55 7.07 5.81
N ILE A 179 -12.44 7.53 6.40
CA ILE A 179 -11.90 8.89 6.26
C ILE A 179 -11.51 9.15 4.80
N VAL A 180 -10.73 8.26 4.17
CA VAL A 180 -10.33 8.37 2.76
C VAL A 180 -11.55 8.48 1.85
N SER A 181 -12.53 7.60 2.05
CA SER A 181 -13.77 7.58 1.27
C SER A 181 -14.59 8.87 1.45
N SER A 182 -14.64 9.41 2.68
CA SER A 182 -15.36 10.65 2.98
C SER A 182 -14.70 11.87 2.34
N ILE A 183 -13.38 12.00 2.48
CA ILE A 183 -12.59 13.09 1.86
C ILE A 183 -12.64 12.99 0.34
N GLY A 184 -12.46 11.81 -0.25
CA GLY A 184 -12.50 11.58 -1.70
C GLY A 184 -13.87 11.86 -2.32
N SER A 185 -14.96 11.77 -1.55
CA SER A 185 -16.31 12.13 -2.00
C SER A 185 -16.60 13.63 -1.90
N SER A 186 -15.82 14.37 -1.10
CA SER A 186 -16.00 15.81 -0.88
C SER A 186 -15.66 16.61 -2.14
N SER A 187 -16.45 17.65 -2.40
CA SER A 187 -16.29 18.50 -3.60
C SER A 187 -14.99 19.32 -3.57
N SER A 188 -14.53 19.70 -2.37
CA SER A 188 -13.37 20.58 -2.18
C SER A 188 -12.74 20.35 -0.81
N HIS A 189 -11.42 20.55 -0.72
CA HIS A 189 -10.69 20.54 0.54
C HIS A 189 -11.25 21.56 1.54
N LYS A 190 -11.74 22.72 1.06
CA LYS A 190 -12.33 23.76 1.91
C LYS A 190 -13.58 23.28 2.64
N ALA A 191 -14.46 22.54 1.96
CA ALA A 191 -15.67 21.99 2.56
C ALA A 191 -15.36 21.01 3.69
N VAL A 192 -14.25 20.27 3.58
CA VAL A 192 -13.75 19.37 4.63
C VAL A 192 -13.22 20.14 5.83
N LEU A 193 -12.47 21.22 5.58
CA LEU A 193 -11.90 22.07 6.64
C LEU A 193 -12.97 22.89 7.39
N GLU A 194 -14.02 23.31 6.68
CA GLU A 194 -15.14 24.04 7.29
C GLU A 194 -16.00 23.15 8.20
N ASN A 195 -16.11 21.86 7.88
CA ASN A 195 -16.96 20.95 8.64
C ASN A 195 -16.33 19.55 8.78
N PRO A 196 -15.27 19.39 9.59
CA PRO A 196 -14.62 18.11 9.83
C PRO A 196 -15.54 17.08 10.49
N ASP A 197 -16.53 17.52 11.27
CA ASP A 197 -17.51 16.62 11.92
C ASP A 197 -18.38 15.85 10.92
N SER A 198 -18.49 16.33 9.69
CA SER A 198 -19.21 15.61 8.64
C SER A 198 -18.53 14.27 8.31
N ILE A 199 -17.19 14.23 8.37
CA ILE A 199 -16.41 13.00 8.16
C ILE A 199 -16.74 12.01 9.27
N SER A 200 -16.68 12.44 10.54
CA SER A 200 -16.96 11.60 11.70
C SER A 200 -18.36 10.98 11.63
N LYS A 201 -19.37 11.77 11.27
CA LYS A 201 -20.75 11.31 11.10
C LYS A 201 -20.90 10.27 9.99
N VAL A 202 -20.28 10.52 8.83
CA VAL A 202 -20.32 9.59 7.68
C VAL A 202 -19.62 8.28 8.03
N VAL A 203 -18.49 8.34 8.71
CA VAL A 203 -17.70 7.15 9.10
C VAL A 203 -18.46 6.32 10.12
N LEU A 204 -19.06 6.95 11.16
CA LEU A 204 -19.89 6.27 12.15
C LEU A 204 -21.14 5.63 11.52
N SER A 205 -21.79 6.30 10.57
CA SER A 205 -22.99 5.77 9.92
C SER A 205 -22.74 4.51 9.09
N LYS A 206 -21.48 4.22 8.72
CA LYS A 206 -21.10 3.01 7.97
C LYS A 206 -21.05 1.73 8.80
N GLY A 207 -21.16 1.81 10.14
CA GLY A 207 -21.12 0.64 11.02
C GLY A 207 -19.81 -0.15 10.88
N LEU A 208 -18.68 0.53 10.96
CA LEU A 208 -17.35 -0.04 10.73
C LEU A 208 -16.87 -1.00 11.84
N ASP A 209 -17.59 -1.04 12.96
CA ASP A 209 -17.40 -1.93 14.10
C ASP A 209 -17.96 -3.35 13.89
N ALA A 210 -18.74 -3.58 12.84
CA ALA A 210 -19.31 -4.89 12.55
C ALA A 210 -18.23 -5.98 12.45
N GLY A 211 -18.37 -7.04 13.27
CA GLY A 211 -17.41 -8.16 13.31
C GLY A 211 -16.05 -7.84 13.96
N THR A 212 -15.97 -6.74 14.71
CA THR A 212 -14.81 -6.41 15.54
C THR A 212 -15.07 -6.70 17.01
N ALA A 213 -14.01 -6.85 17.79
CA ALA A 213 -14.09 -6.99 19.25
C ALA A 213 -14.40 -5.66 19.96
N PHE A 214 -14.51 -4.56 19.21
CA PHE A 214 -14.68 -3.22 19.74
C PHE A 214 -15.90 -2.55 19.11
N GLU A 215 -16.55 -1.70 19.89
CA GLU A 215 -17.62 -0.81 19.47
C GLU A 215 -17.08 0.61 19.43
N ILE A 216 -17.30 1.33 18.34
CA ILE A 216 -16.84 2.71 18.16
C ILE A 216 -17.89 3.64 18.77
N LEU A 217 -17.49 4.42 19.79
CA LEU A 217 -18.36 5.40 20.45
C LEU A 217 -18.30 6.77 19.78
N SER A 218 -17.10 7.26 19.48
CA SER A 218 -16.88 8.51 18.76
C SER A 218 -15.64 8.43 17.87
N ILE A 219 -15.65 9.26 16.83
CA ILE A 219 -14.50 9.51 15.98
C ILE A 219 -14.34 11.03 15.94
N ASP A 220 -13.25 11.50 16.49
CA ASP A 220 -12.97 12.93 16.59
C ASP A 220 -11.77 13.25 15.68
N ILE A 221 -11.96 14.18 14.75
CA ILE A 221 -10.86 14.62 13.89
C ILE A 221 -9.96 15.54 14.71
N ALA A 222 -8.73 15.10 14.95
CA ALA A 222 -7.79 15.81 15.82
C ALA A 222 -7.01 16.88 15.05
N ASP A 223 -6.67 16.60 13.80
CA ASP A 223 -5.86 17.49 12.96
C ASP A 223 -6.12 17.23 11.48
N ILE A 224 -6.09 18.31 10.66
CA ILE A 224 -6.20 18.24 9.21
C ILE A 224 -5.15 19.17 8.61
N ASP A 225 -4.12 18.59 8.05
CA ASP A 225 -3.07 19.31 7.32
C ASP A 225 -3.36 19.31 5.82
N ILE A 226 -3.05 20.42 5.17
CA ILE A 226 -3.11 20.53 3.71
C ILE A 226 -1.79 20.02 3.14
N GLY A 227 -1.87 18.97 2.36
CA GLY A 227 -0.72 18.40 1.66
C GLY A 227 -0.47 19.05 0.30
N LYS A 228 0.01 18.26 -0.65
CA LYS A 228 0.34 18.70 -2.01
C LYS A 228 -0.91 18.86 -2.87
N ASN A 229 -0.80 19.72 -3.88
CA ASN A 229 -1.79 19.80 -4.94
C ASN A 229 -1.48 18.75 -6.03
N ILE A 230 -1.96 17.54 -5.80
CA ILE A 230 -1.73 16.39 -6.70
C ILE A 230 -2.42 16.61 -8.06
N GLY A 231 -3.54 17.32 -8.07
CA GLY A 231 -4.23 17.67 -9.31
C GLY A 231 -3.38 18.55 -10.24
N ALA A 232 -2.69 19.54 -9.68
CA ALA A 232 -1.80 20.38 -10.46
C ALA A 232 -0.52 19.64 -10.92
N GLU A 233 0.02 18.78 -10.05
CA GLU A 233 1.19 17.95 -10.36
C GLU A 233 0.87 17.00 -11.54
N LEU A 234 -0.26 16.29 -11.50
CA LEU A 234 -0.72 15.44 -12.59
C LEU A 234 -0.96 16.20 -13.90
N GLN A 235 -1.51 17.43 -13.85
CA GLN A 235 -1.68 18.26 -15.04
C GLN A 235 -0.33 18.68 -15.65
N THR A 236 0.66 18.97 -14.81
CA THR A 236 2.01 19.31 -15.25
C THR A 236 2.68 18.10 -15.90
N ASP A 237 2.60 16.95 -15.27
CA ASP A 237 3.15 15.69 -15.79
C ASP A 237 2.48 15.30 -17.12
N GLN A 238 1.17 15.49 -17.22
CA GLN A 238 0.43 15.24 -18.46
C GLN A 238 0.85 16.18 -19.57
N ALA A 239 0.99 17.47 -19.28
CA ALA A 239 1.46 18.46 -20.25
C ALA A 239 2.90 18.18 -20.71
N GLU A 240 3.76 17.71 -19.83
CA GLU A 240 5.13 17.32 -20.17
C GLU A 240 5.15 16.03 -21.01
N ALA A 241 4.33 15.05 -20.69
CA ALA A 241 4.15 13.85 -21.50
C ALA A 241 3.63 14.18 -22.90
N ASP A 242 2.62 15.04 -23.01
CA ASP A 242 2.06 15.49 -24.31
C ASP A 242 3.09 16.25 -25.14
N LYS A 243 3.89 17.11 -24.50
CA LYS A 243 5.02 17.80 -25.16
C LYS A 243 6.05 16.80 -25.69
N ASN A 244 6.43 15.80 -24.90
CA ASN A 244 7.40 14.77 -25.33
C ASN A 244 6.86 13.93 -26.49
N ILE A 245 5.58 13.57 -26.47
CA ILE A 245 4.90 12.88 -27.56
C ILE A 245 4.87 13.74 -28.82
N ALA A 246 4.55 15.04 -28.69
CA ALA A 246 4.54 15.96 -29.81
C ALA A 246 5.95 16.16 -30.42
N GLN A 247 6.99 16.23 -29.58
CA GLN A 247 8.38 16.30 -30.04
C GLN A 247 8.80 15.04 -30.79
N ALA A 248 8.52 13.86 -30.21
CA ALA A 248 8.82 12.58 -30.86
C ALA A 248 8.14 12.44 -32.25
N LYS A 249 6.87 12.84 -32.35
CA LYS A 249 6.15 12.86 -33.62
C LYS A 249 6.74 13.89 -34.61
N ALA A 250 7.23 15.01 -34.14
CA ALA A 250 7.88 15.99 -35.00
C ALA A 250 9.23 15.49 -35.51
N GLU A 251 10.01 14.81 -34.70
CA GLU A 251 11.27 14.17 -35.11
C GLU A 251 11.03 13.01 -36.06
N GLU A 252 10.02 12.19 -35.84
CA GLU A 252 9.61 11.13 -36.75
C GLU A 252 9.27 11.70 -38.12
N ARG A 253 8.46 12.77 -38.18
CA ARG A 253 8.12 13.44 -39.45
C ARG A 253 9.35 14.03 -40.15
N ARG A 254 10.28 14.63 -39.35
CA ARG A 254 11.55 15.13 -39.94
C ARG A 254 12.41 14.01 -40.48
N ALA A 255 12.52 12.90 -39.76
CA ALA A 255 13.27 11.73 -40.21
C ALA A 255 12.67 11.13 -41.48
N MET A 256 11.34 11.01 -41.55
CA MET A 256 10.63 10.57 -42.77
C MET A 256 10.86 11.52 -43.94
N ALA A 257 10.76 12.84 -43.73
CA ALA A 257 11.00 13.82 -44.80
C ALA A 257 12.46 13.76 -45.33
N VAL A 258 13.43 13.59 -44.42
CA VAL A 258 14.84 13.42 -44.83
C VAL A 258 15.05 12.11 -45.57
N ALA A 259 14.41 11.03 -45.14
CA ALA A 259 14.49 9.75 -45.84
C ALA A 259 13.87 9.84 -47.24
N GLU A 260 12.72 10.48 -47.39
CA GLU A 260 12.05 10.71 -48.67
C GLU A 260 12.90 11.60 -49.58
N GLU A 261 13.50 12.67 -49.04
CA GLU A 261 14.45 13.52 -49.82
C GLU A 261 15.66 12.70 -50.33
N GLN A 262 16.22 11.83 -49.52
CA GLN A 262 17.33 10.96 -49.88
C GLN A 262 16.91 9.93 -50.95
N GLU A 263 15.73 9.36 -50.80
CA GLU A 263 15.16 8.44 -51.80
C GLU A 263 14.95 9.14 -53.16
N MET A 264 14.41 10.35 -53.13
CA MET A 264 14.23 11.15 -54.36
C MET A 264 15.58 11.53 -55.01
N LYS A 265 16.60 11.86 -54.17
CA LYS A 265 17.97 12.09 -54.69
C LYS A 265 18.57 10.84 -55.32
N ALA A 266 18.38 9.68 -54.70
CA ALA A 266 18.86 8.40 -55.22
C ALA A 266 18.17 8.07 -56.56
N LYS A 267 16.84 8.22 -56.68
CA LYS A 267 16.10 8.05 -57.93
C LYS A 267 16.55 9.02 -59.04
N ALA A 268 16.85 10.27 -58.63
CA ALA A 268 17.39 11.24 -59.61
C ALA A 268 18.80 10.88 -60.11
N GLN A 269 19.63 10.31 -59.22
CA GLN A 269 20.96 9.80 -59.64
C GLN A 269 20.85 8.56 -60.50
N GLU A 270 19.96 7.64 -60.19
CA GLU A 270 19.69 6.45 -60.99
C GLU A 270 19.18 6.83 -62.38
N ALA A 271 18.25 7.77 -62.48
CA ALA A 271 17.78 8.28 -63.74
C ALA A 271 18.90 8.95 -64.59
N ARG A 272 19.82 9.71 -63.94
CA ARG A 272 21.02 10.26 -64.55
C ARG A 272 21.97 9.19 -65.06
N ALA A 273 22.19 8.13 -64.27
CA ALA A 273 23.03 7.00 -64.65
C ALA A 273 22.49 6.29 -65.92
N HIS A 274 21.16 6.07 -65.98
CA HIS A 274 20.51 5.50 -67.11
C HIS A 274 20.66 6.40 -68.40
N VAL A 275 20.56 7.72 -68.23
CA VAL A 275 20.80 8.64 -69.34
C VAL A 275 22.26 8.55 -69.87
N ILE A 276 23.23 8.56 -68.91
CA ILE A 276 24.64 8.44 -69.26
C ILE A 276 24.96 7.07 -69.93
N GLU A 277 24.33 6.00 -69.48
CA GLU A 277 24.48 4.67 -70.09
C GLU A 277 23.90 4.63 -71.48
N ALA A 278 22.71 5.20 -71.72
CA ALA A 278 22.10 5.33 -73.04
C ALA A 278 22.95 6.23 -73.95
N GLU A 279 23.49 7.35 -73.40
CA GLU A 279 24.40 8.21 -74.18
C GLU A 279 25.71 7.50 -74.58
N ALA A 280 26.22 6.58 -73.71
CA ALA A 280 27.41 5.78 -73.99
C ALA A 280 27.20 4.68 -75.04
N GLU A 281 25.96 4.26 -75.23
CA GLU A 281 25.65 3.31 -76.33
C GLU A 281 25.68 3.93 -77.71
N VAL A 282 25.40 5.23 -77.86
CA VAL A 282 25.37 5.94 -79.12
C VAL A 282 26.74 5.88 -79.84
N PRO A 283 27.88 6.19 -79.16
CA PRO A 283 29.20 6.07 -79.83
C PRO A 283 29.55 4.63 -80.25
N LYS A 284 29.09 3.63 -79.47
CA LYS A 284 29.29 2.21 -79.77
C LYS A 284 28.51 1.83 -81.08
N ALA A 285 27.26 2.24 -81.14
CA ALA A 285 26.41 2.00 -82.31
C ALA A 285 26.97 2.70 -83.55
N ILE A 286 27.48 3.92 -83.44
CA ILE A 286 28.15 4.66 -84.55
C ILE A 286 29.42 3.92 -84.95
N ALA A 287 30.26 3.45 -84.04
CA ALA A 287 31.47 2.69 -84.32
C ALA A 287 31.16 1.37 -85.07
N GLU A 288 30.07 0.70 -84.71
CA GLU A 288 29.63 -0.53 -85.33
C GLU A 288 29.06 -0.27 -86.77
N ALA A 289 28.31 0.81 -86.94
CA ALA A 289 27.80 1.24 -88.24
C ALA A 289 28.94 1.60 -89.18
N PHE A 290 30.03 2.21 -88.67
CA PHE A 290 31.26 2.42 -89.43
C PHE A 290 31.92 1.10 -89.84
N ARG A 291 32.01 0.14 -88.99
CA ARG A 291 32.66 -1.16 -89.20
C ARG A 291 31.89 -2.01 -90.24
N LEU A 292 30.56 -1.88 -90.26
CA LEU A 292 29.67 -2.56 -91.21
C LEU A 292 29.54 -1.83 -92.54
N GLY A 293 30.20 -0.66 -92.73
CA GLY A 293 30.15 0.11 -93.99
C GLY A 293 28.85 0.87 -94.26
N ASN A 294 27.96 0.92 -93.28
CA ASN A 294 26.63 1.56 -93.39
C ASN A 294 26.67 3.10 -93.20
N LEU A 295 27.79 3.64 -92.68
CA LEU A 295 27.97 5.06 -92.36
C LEU A 295 29.26 5.57 -93.11
N GLY A 296 29.12 6.56 -93.96
CA GLY A 296 30.25 7.21 -94.63
C GLY A 296 30.90 8.31 -93.77
N VAL A 297 32.19 8.58 -94.02
CA VAL A 297 32.93 9.64 -93.29
C VAL A 297 32.24 11.01 -93.38
N MET A 298 31.63 11.32 -94.57
CA MET A 298 30.91 12.57 -94.72
C MET A 298 29.60 12.65 -93.93
N ASP A 299 28.94 11.53 -93.74
CA ASP A 299 27.70 11.48 -92.96
C ASP A 299 27.98 11.60 -91.43
N TYR A 300 29.10 11.08 -91.01
CA TYR A 300 29.57 11.29 -89.60
C TYR A 300 29.94 12.76 -89.34
N MET A 301 30.58 13.43 -90.33
CA MET A 301 30.89 14.87 -90.20
C MET A 301 29.62 15.73 -90.16
N LYS A 302 28.58 15.37 -90.91
CA LYS A 302 27.28 16.03 -90.82
C LYS A 302 26.61 15.82 -89.47
N TYR A 303 26.61 14.57 -88.90
CA TYR A 303 26.10 14.26 -87.61
C TYR A 303 26.80 15.08 -86.52
N LYS A 304 28.14 15.12 -86.54
CA LYS A 304 28.93 15.89 -85.58
C LYS A 304 28.66 17.38 -85.65
N ASN A 305 28.39 17.96 -86.80
CA ASN A 305 28.00 19.36 -86.95
C ASN A 305 26.59 19.62 -86.39
N ILE A 306 25.65 18.70 -86.56
CA ILE A 306 24.29 18.81 -86.01
C ILE A 306 24.33 18.66 -84.46
N ASP A 307 25.12 17.75 -83.96
CA ASP A 307 25.32 17.57 -82.52
C ASP A 307 25.95 18.79 -81.84
N ALA A 308 26.98 19.39 -82.51
CA ALA A 308 27.59 20.64 -82.01
C ALA A 308 26.62 21.83 -82.06
N ASP A 309 25.77 21.95 -83.14
CA ASP A 309 24.75 22.99 -83.21
C ASP A 309 23.66 22.81 -82.12
N THR A 310 23.27 21.55 -81.86
CA THR A 310 22.31 21.21 -80.78
C THR A 310 22.88 21.52 -79.36
N GLN A 311 24.13 21.16 -79.10
CA GLN A 311 24.82 21.49 -77.87
C GLN A 311 24.99 23.01 -77.68
N MET A 312 25.24 23.76 -78.73
CA MET A 312 25.35 25.21 -78.73
C MET A 312 23.98 25.87 -78.39
N ARG A 313 22.90 25.35 -78.97
CA ARG A 313 21.51 25.80 -78.65
C ARG A 313 21.11 25.48 -77.24
N ASP A 314 21.44 24.29 -76.78
CA ASP A 314 21.21 23.88 -75.31
C ASP A 314 21.99 24.74 -74.33
N SER A 315 23.22 25.12 -74.65
CA SER A 315 24.02 26.00 -73.80
C SER A 315 23.50 27.44 -73.75
N ILE A 316 22.83 27.91 -74.86
CA ILE A 316 22.19 29.24 -74.95
C ILE A 316 20.86 29.23 -74.24
N SER A 317 20.12 28.11 -74.22
CA SER A 317 18.82 27.99 -73.51
C SER A 317 18.91 27.80 -72.02
N LYS A 318 20.05 27.37 -71.47
CA LYS A 318 20.29 27.12 -70.04
C LYS A 318 20.66 28.32 -69.11
N PRO A 319 21.09 29.50 -69.56
CA PRO A 319 21.52 30.61 -68.71
C PRO A 319 20.40 31.24 -67.87
N GLU A 320 19.14 31.13 -68.28
CA GLU A 320 18.04 31.74 -67.50
C GLU A 320 17.58 30.95 -66.27
N GLN A 321 17.75 29.62 -66.25
CA GLN A 321 17.33 28.80 -65.07
C GLN A 321 18.32 28.86 -63.92
N GLN A 322 19.63 29.04 -64.18
CA GLN A 322 20.63 29.16 -63.08
C GLN A 322 20.58 30.54 -62.40
N SER A 323 20.21 31.61 -63.13
CA SER A 323 20.06 32.95 -62.52
C SER A 323 18.81 33.07 -61.66
N GLN A 324 17.74 32.33 -61.94
CA GLN A 324 16.53 32.30 -61.10
C GLN A 324 16.71 31.46 -59.81
N GLN A 325 17.45 30.35 -59.86
CA GLN A 325 17.76 29.57 -58.66
C GLN A 325 18.72 30.29 -57.70
N GLN A 326 19.71 31.03 -58.17
CA GLN A 326 20.60 31.86 -57.33
C GLN A 326 19.88 33.07 -56.71
N SER A 327 18.90 33.64 -57.41
CA SER A 327 18.10 34.75 -56.86
C SER A 327 17.08 34.30 -55.79
N GLN A 328 16.58 33.05 -55.88
CA GLN A 328 15.70 32.44 -54.86
C GLN A 328 16.47 32.01 -53.62
N SER A 329 17.67 31.45 -53.73
CA SER A 329 18.51 31.06 -52.59
C SER A 329 19.00 32.27 -51.78
N LYS A 330 19.29 33.43 -52.46
CA LYS A 330 19.64 34.68 -51.78
C LYS A 330 18.44 35.36 -51.06
N ARG A 331 17.19 35.12 -51.52
CA ARG A 331 15.98 35.65 -50.85
C ARG A 331 15.56 34.82 -49.64
N SER A 332 15.86 33.52 -49.62
CA SER A 332 15.60 32.64 -48.48
C SER A 332 16.57 32.92 -47.33
N GLY A 333 17.86 33.12 -47.56
CA GLY A 333 18.86 33.42 -46.54
C GLY A 333 18.69 34.78 -45.83
N TYR A 334 17.97 35.74 -46.46
CA TYR A 334 17.72 37.08 -45.88
C TYR A 334 16.48 37.16 -44.96
N LYS A 335 15.64 36.12 -44.98
CA LYS A 335 14.47 36.03 -44.08
C LYS A 335 14.79 35.38 -42.75
N ASP A 336 15.80 34.52 -42.67
CA ASP A 336 16.16 33.83 -41.40
C ASP A 336 17.00 34.72 -40.48
N ASP A 337 17.70 35.74 -41.01
CA ASP A 337 18.52 36.66 -40.19
C ASP A 337 17.71 37.77 -39.49
N LYS A 338 16.48 38.05 -39.93
CA LYS A 338 15.61 39.06 -39.30
C LYS A 338 14.70 38.53 -38.18
N SER A 339 14.59 37.21 -38.01
CA SER A 339 13.79 36.62 -36.93
C SER A 339 14.58 36.42 -35.64
N ASN A 340 15.92 36.51 -35.66
CA ASN A 340 16.78 36.28 -34.52
C ASN A 340 17.19 37.54 -33.75
N ASP A 341 16.81 38.74 -34.25
CA ASP A 341 17.20 40.04 -33.63
C ASP A 341 16.06 40.74 -32.84
N LYS A 342 14.88 40.07 -32.68
CA LYS A 342 13.75 40.61 -31.88
C LYS A 342 13.53 39.96 -30.49
N GLY A 343 14.46 39.15 -30.04
CA GLY A 343 14.34 38.44 -28.76
C GLY A 343 15.31 38.91 -27.64
N LYS A 344 15.91 40.11 -27.74
CA LYS A 344 16.94 40.55 -26.76
C LYS A 344 16.68 41.85 -26.02
N ASP A 345 15.53 42.47 -26.16
CA ASP A 345 15.15 43.61 -25.32
C ASP A 345 13.76 43.38 -24.76
N ASP A 346 13.69 42.71 -23.62
CA ASP A 346 12.73 42.89 -22.53
C ASP A 346 13.13 41.97 -21.38
N LYS A 347 13.82 42.59 -20.42
CA LYS A 347 13.98 42.08 -19.09
C LYS A 347 12.99 42.80 -18.19
#